data_28b553620663596a629d344392290ba2
#
_entry.id   28b553620663596a629d344392290ba2
#
_cell.length_a   1.000
_cell.length_b   1.000
_cell.length_c   1.000
_cell.angle_alpha   90.00
_cell.angle_beta   90.00
_cell.angle_gamma   90.00
#
_symmetry.space_group_name_H-M   'P 1'
#
loop_
_entity.id
_entity.type
_entity.pdbx_description
1 polymer ?
#
loop_
_entity_poly.entity_id
_entity_poly.type
_entity_poly.pdbx_seq_one_letter_code
_entity_poly.pdbx_strand_id
1 'polypeptide(L)'
;LLESPVFLKKNINLQFIIMKKYIYILCLSLIVTLPVFSQSGIKEVLKNIEVNNPTLQAGMQLNQAQKLEARTGIFLPNPTVELNQLWADRSVGGNANELAVVQSFDFPTVYANKNKLAKLKSATSDLQYAATRQEILLTAQQTCQEIIYLRKQKQLLDQRLKNAEKLAELYRQRFANGDANRLEYNKIQLEKINANNASRLNNSALRAQLEKLQALNGGHPLDFETTDYPQTQVLPDYSSLESEYLAADPTLKSLRSESESAQREIKVNRALTLPKFDLGYRRNGGSESKMNGFKIGLSIPLWENRNTVKQAKAQAEYTVTNILANQQTLKATLRELYLQAEALANSRNEYAEALSSQRTDELLNKALETGQISMIDYFVEITLLYDSMQNYLDVEKEYQNAV
;
A
#
# COMPACT_ATOMS: atom_id res chain seq x y z
N LEU A 1 -48.61 36.32 -61.70
CA LEU A 1 -49.19 35.22 -60.93
C LEU A 1 -48.77 35.36 -59.50
N LEU A 2 -49.72 35.83 -58.68
CA LEU A 2 -49.59 36.18 -57.29
C LEU A 2 -49.44 34.90 -56.44
N GLU A 3 -48.28 34.71 -55.80
CA GLU A 3 -48.14 33.71 -54.74
C GLU A 3 -48.82 34.23 -53.46
N SER A 4 -49.67 33.40 -52.91
CA SER A 4 -50.59 33.76 -51.82
C SER A 4 -49.83 33.96 -50.48
N PRO A 5 -50.21 34.96 -49.67
CA PRO A 5 -49.54 35.27 -48.39
C PRO A 5 -49.61 34.18 -47.31
N VAL A 6 -50.33 33.11 -47.59
CA VAL A 6 -50.49 31.98 -46.68
C VAL A 6 -49.25 31.05 -46.64
N PHE A 7 -48.48 30.98 -47.78
CA PHE A 7 -47.28 30.14 -47.86
C PHE A 7 -46.07 30.74 -47.14
N LEU A 8 -45.94 32.06 -47.14
CA LEU A 8 -44.87 32.75 -46.40
C LEU A 8 -45.06 32.67 -44.88
N LYS A 9 -46.31 32.77 -44.40
CA LYS A 9 -46.60 32.65 -42.95
C LYS A 9 -46.35 31.25 -42.39
N LYS A 10 -46.49 30.20 -43.19
CA LYS A 10 -46.28 28.81 -42.78
C LYS A 10 -44.78 28.49 -42.69
N ASN A 11 -43.96 29.06 -43.57
CA ASN A 11 -42.49 28.86 -43.52
C ASN A 11 -41.81 29.62 -42.39
N ILE A 12 -42.32 30.82 -42.05
CA ILE A 12 -41.77 31.61 -40.92
C ILE A 12 -42.08 30.92 -39.60
N ASN A 13 -43.30 30.35 -39.43
CA ASN A 13 -43.65 29.59 -38.23
C ASN A 13 -42.85 28.30 -38.10
N LEU A 14 -42.52 27.61 -39.20
CA LEU A 14 -41.73 26.40 -39.18
C LEU A 14 -40.24 26.70 -38.80
N GLN A 15 -39.67 27.77 -39.30
CA GLN A 15 -38.33 28.22 -38.93
C GLN A 15 -38.26 28.67 -37.46
N PHE A 16 -39.30 29.34 -36.93
CA PHE A 16 -39.36 29.73 -35.53
C PHE A 16 -39.51 28.50 -34.58
N ILE A 17 -40.23 27.50 -35.00
CA ILE A 17 -40.37 26.24 -34.23
C ILE A 17 -39.06 25.44 -34.24
N ILE A 18 -38.37 25.40 -35.37
CA ILE A 18 -37.05 24.77 -35.52
C ILE A 18 -35.99 25.51 -34.69
N MET A 19 -35.96 26.85 -34.78
CA MET A 19 -35.03 27.67 -33.99
C MET A 19 -35.29 27.56 -32.48
N LYS A 20 -36.55 27.50 -32.02
CA LYS A 20 -36.88 27.19 -30.61
C LYS A 20 -36.40 25.80 -30.18
N LYS A 21 -36.53 24.79 -31.04
CA LYS A 21 -36.02 23.45 -30.75
C LYS A 21 -34.48 23.43 -30.62
N TYR A 22 -33.75 24.13 -31.46
CA TYR A 22 -32.32 24.24 -31.36
C TYR A 22 -31.87 25.09 -30.16
N ILE A 23 -32.60 26.11 -29.76
CA ILE A 23 -32.34 26.87 -28.51
C ILE A 23 -32.60 26.03 -27.28
N TYR A 24 -33.66 25.19 -27.27
CA TYR A 24 -33.90 24.22 -26.17
C TYR A 24 -32.84 23.13 -26.11
N ILE A 25 -32.33 22.64 -27.25
CA ILE A 25 -31.25 21.65 -27.32
C ILE A 25 -29.92 22.30 -26.91
N LEU A 26 -29.68 23.56 -27.28
CA LEU A 26 -28.49 24.31 -26.87
C LEU A 26 -28.55 24.65 -25.36
N CYS A 27 -29.71 25.00 -24.80
CA CYS A 27 -29.89 25.21 -23.36
C CYS A 27 -29.83 23.91 -22.57
N LEU A 28 -30.22 22.77 -23.16
CA LEU A 28 -30.09 21.45 -22.50
C LEU A 28 -28.65 20.90 -22.55
N SER A 29 -27.84 21.32 -23.53
CA SER A 29 -26.42 20.96 -23.59
C SER A 29 -25.52 21.88 -22.73
N LEU A 30 -26.07 22.97 -22.20
CA LEU A 30 -25.43 23.85 -21.21
C LEU A 30 -25.84 23.50 -19.76
N ILE A 31 -26.36 22.32 -19.52
CA ILE A 31 -26.23 21.69 -18.21
C ILE A 31 -24.73 21.40 -18.09
N VAL A 32 -24.02 22.45 -17.74
CA VAL A 32 -22.69 22.40 -17.16
C VAL A 32 -22.71 21.20 -16.24
N THR A 33 -22.01 20.15 -16.61
CA THR A 33 -21.53 19.18 -15.67
C THR A 33 -20.64 19.94 -14.71
N LEU A 34 -21.25 20.58 -13.71
CA LEU A 34 -20.50 20.93 -12.51
C LEU A 34 -19.80 19.63 -12.16
N PRO A 35 -18.47 19.60 -12.07
CA PRO A 35 -17.84 18.48 -11.44
C PRO A 35 -18.55 18.40 -10.09
N VAL A 36 -19.35 17.38 -9.89
CA VAL A 36 -19.73 16.93 -8.56
C VAL A 36 -18.36 16.62 -7.98
N PHE A 37 -17.82 17.55 -7.18
CA PHE A 37 -16.73 17.25 -6.27
C PHE A 37 -17.32 16.20 -5.32
N SER A 38 -17.33 14.97 -5.79
CA SER A 38 -17.52 13.81 -4.96
C SER A 38 -16.34 13.89 -4.00
N GLN A 39 -16.60 14.20 -2.74
CA GLN A 39 -15.60 14.08 -1.70
C GLN A 39 -14.96 12.71 -1.90
N SER A 40 -13.71 12.72 -2.34
CA SER A 40 -13.02 11.48 -2.65
C SER A 40 -12.86 10.71 -1.34
N GLY A 41 -13.66 9.67 -1.17
CA GLY A 41 -13.58 8.82 0.01
C GLY A 41 -12.23 8.09 0.05
N ILE A 42 -11.86 7.54 1.20
CA ILE A 42 -10.61 6.77 1.38
C ILE A 42 -10.39 5.77 0.24
N LYS A 43 -11.46 5.09 -0.23
CA LYS A 43 -11.37 4.11 -1.32
C LYS A 43 -10.83 4.69 -2.63
N GLU A 44 -11.21 5.91 -2.97
CA GLU A 44 -10.74 6.58 -4.19
C GLU A 44 -9.28 7.01 -4.05
N VAL A 45 -8.91 7.53 -2.88
CA VAL A 45 -7.51 7.86 -2.56
C VAL A 45 -6.62 6.63 -2.67
N LEU A 46 -7.02 5.49 -2.09
CA LEU A 46 -6.28 4.24 -2.19
C LEU A 46 -6.11 3.77 -3.64
N LYS A 47 -7.15 3.91 -4.47
CA LYS A 47 -7.07 3.58 -5.90
C LYS A 47 -6.08 4.48 -6.65
N ASN A 48 -6.07 5.77 -6.36
CA ASN A 48 -5.13 6.70 -6.97
C ASN A 48 -3.68 6.38 -6.55
N ILE A 49 -3.45 6.11 -5.27
CA ILE A 49 -2.15 5.71 -4.75
C ILE A 49 -1.69 4.38 -5.37
N GLU A 50 -2.57 3.41 -5.55
CA GLU A 50 -2.24 2.14 -6.20
C GLU A 50 -1.67 2.33 -7.60
N VAL A 51 -2.17 3.31 -8.34
CA VAL A 51 -1.71 3.61 -9.71
C VAL A 51 -0.45 4.47 -9.72
N ASN A 52 -0.38 5.47 -8.84
CA ASN A 52 0.63 6.53 -8.92
C ASN A 52 1.85 6.28 -8.02
N ASN A 53 1.77 5.38 -7.05
CA ASN A 53 2.82 5.19 -6.06
C ASN A 53 4.12 4.66 -6.71
N PRO A 54 5.26 5.39 -6.59
CA PRO A 54 6.52 5.00 -7.23
C PRO A 54 7.07 3.67 -6.71
N THR A 55 6.86 3.36 -5.42
CA THR A 55 7.32 2.11 -4.82
C THR A 55 6.56 0.91 -5.40
N LEU A 56 5.25 1.05 -5.65
CA LEU A 56 4.46 0.02 -6.30
C LEU A 56 4.86 -0.17 -7.77
N GLN A 57 5.14 0.91 -8.49
CA GLN A 57 5.63 0.84 -9.86
C GLN A 57 7.00 0.16 -9.94
N ALA A 58 7.93 0.53 -9.05
CA ALA A 58 9.24 -0.13 -8.93
C ALA A 58 9.10 -1.60 -8.53
N GLY A 59 8.21 -1.92 -7.60
CA GLY A 59 7.89 -3.28 -7.17
C GLY A 59 7.34 -4.15 -8.30
N MET A 60 6.51 -3.60 -9.17
CA MET A 60 6.02 -4.29 -10.37
C MET A 60 7.15 -4.60 -11.37
N GLN A 61 8.08 -3.66 -11.57
CA GLN A 61 9.25 -3.88 -12.43
C GLN A 61 10.18 -4.94 -11.84
N LEU A 62 10.41 -4.90 -10.51
CA LEU A 62 11.19 -5.90 -9.79
C LEU A 62 10.55 -7.29 -9.91
N ASN A 63 9.24 -7.40 -9.74
CA ASN A 63 8.50 -8.65 -9.95
C ASN A 63 8.72 -9.21 -11.36
N GLN A 64 8.67 -8.37 -12.40
CA GLN A 64 8.96 -8.81 -13.78
C GLN A 64 10.40 -9.29 -13.93
N ALA A 65 11.37 -8.56 -13.36
CA ALA A 65 12.78 -8.96 -13.39
C ALA A 65 13.01 -10.31 -12.72
N GLN A 66 12.45 -10.52 -11.53
CA GLN A 66 12.53 -11.79 -10.78
C GLN A 66 11.87 -12.97 -11.52
N LYS A 67 10.76 -12.73 -12.23
CA LYS A 67 10.14 -13.75 -13.09
C LYS A 67 11.00 -14.14 -14.28
N LEU A 68 11.71 -13.19 -14.86
CA LEU A 68 12.66 -13.47 -15.93
C LEU A 68 13.89 -14.19 -15.37
N GLU A 69 14.41 -13.74 -14.24
CA GLU A 69 15.53 -14.39 -13.54
C GLU A 69 15.20 -15.84 -13.19
N ALA A 70 14.01 -16.11 -12.67
CA ALA A 70 13.57 -17.48 -12.36
C ALA A 70 13.61 -18.41 -13.58
N ARG A 71 13.53 -17.88 -14.78
CA ARG A 71 13.61 -18.62 -16.06
C ARG A 71 15.01 -18.70 -16.64
N THR A 72 16.00 -18.02 -16.07
CA THR A 72 17.40 -18.14 -16.51
C THR A 72 17.94 -19.52 -16.14
N GLY A 73 18.85 -20.05 -16.95
CA GLY A 73 19.48 -21.33 -16.67
C GLY A 73 18.58 -22.57 -16.82
N ILE A 74 17.37 -22.44 -17.42
CA ILE A 74 16.50 -23.58 -17.76
C ILE A 74 16.87 -24.15 -19.13
N PHE A 75 17.47 -23.33 -19.97
CA PHE A 75 17.83 -23.71 -21.36
C PHE A 75 19.11 -24.53 -21.39
N LEU A 76 19.31 -25.15 -22.55
CA LEU A 76 20.54 -25.88 -22.86
C LEU A 76 21.75 -24.94 -22.79
N PRO A 77 22.90 -25.41 -22.28
CA PRO A 77 24.18 -24.70 -22.44
C PRO A 77 24.47 -24.41 -23.93
N ASN A 78 25.26 -23.38 -24.18
CA ASN A 78 25.64 -23.08 -25.56
C ASN A 78 26.50 -24.21 -26.15
N PRO A 79 26.37 -24.51 -27.46
CA PRO A 79 27.28 -25.43 -28.12
C PRO A 79 28.69 -24.85 -28.11
N THR A 80 29.66 -25.72 -27.87
CA THR A 80 31.08 -25.36 -27.92
C THR A 80 31.62 -25.72 -29.29
N VAL A 81 32.30 -24.77 -29.94
CA VAL A 81 33.03 -25.00 -31.20
C VAL A 81 34.52 -24.87 -30.91
N GLU A 82 35.24 -25.97 -31.12
CA GLU A 82 36.67 -26.05 -30.84
C GLU A 82 37.40 -26.26 -32.19
N LEU A 83 38.42 -25.44 -32.42
CA LEU A 83 39.33 -25.58 -33.55
C LEU A 83 40.74 -25.73 -32.98
N ASN A 84 41.30 -26.92 -33.13
CA ASN A 84 42.66 -27.23 -32.72
C ASN A 84 43.55 -27.33 -33.95
N GLN A 85 44.62 -26.55 -33.99
CA GLN A 85 45.68 -26.64 -34.98
C GLN A 85 46.90 -27.30 -34.31
N LEU A 86 47.28 -28.46 -34.79
CA LEU A 86 48.44 -29.23 -34.32
C LEU A 86 49.56 -29.14 -35.34
N TRP A 87 50.73 -28.72 -34.89
CA TRP A 87 51.95 -28.68 -35.66
C TRP A 87 52.80 -29.92 -35.33
N ALA A 88 53.11 -30.73 -36.34
CA ALA A 88 53.99 -31.85 -36.18
C ALA A 88 55.46 -31.47 -36.49
N ASP A 89 56.42 -32.12 -35.84
CA ASP A 89 57.81 -32.05 -36.23
C ASP A 89 57.97 -32.68 -37.63
N ARG A 90 58.86 -32.15 -38.47
CA ARG A 90 59.07 -32.54 -39.82
C ARG A 90 59.38 -34.04 -40.00
N SER A 91 59.77 -34.73 -38.93
CA SER A 91 60.11 -36.15 -38.91
C SER A 91 58.90 -37.07 -38.70
N VAL A 92 57.68 -36.59 -38.36
CA VAL A 92 56.58 -37.43 -37.85
C VAL A 92 55.27 -37.27 -38.65
N GLY A 93 55.28 -36.47 -39.70
CA GLY A 93 54.09 -36.28 -40.54
C GLY A 93 53.61 -34.80 -40.57
N GLY A 94 52.62 -34.50 -41.40
CA GLY A 94 52.15 -33.12 -41.61
C GLY A 94 51.26 -32.57 -40.51
N ASN A 95 51.07 -31.25 -40.52
CA ASN A 95 50.18 -30.56 -39.63
C ASN A 95 48.73 -31.14 -39.69
N ALA A 96 48.07 -31.18 -38.55
CA ALA A 96 46.69 -31.62 -38.44
C ALA A 96 45.76 -30.51 -37.86
N ASN A 97 44.56 -30.42 -38.40
CA ASN A 97 43.51 -29.55 -37.87
C ASN A 97 42.33 -30.40 -37.39
N GLU A 98 41.82 -30.02 -36.28
CA GLU A 98 40.68 -30.65 -35.66
C GLU A 98 39.57 -29.61 -35.45
N LEU A 99 38.40 -29.88 -35.96
CA LEU A 99 37.18 -29.14 -35.70
C LEU A 99 36.23 -30.04 -34.90
N ALA A 100 35.80 -29.57 -33.75
CA ALA A 100 34.75 -30.23 -32.97
C ALA A 100 33.61 -29.25 -32.66
N VAL A 101 32.37 -29.72 -32.79
CA VAL A 101 31.18 -29.02 -32.35
C VAL A 101 30.51 -29.93 -31.32
N VAL A 102 30.37 -29.46 -30.10
CA VAL A 102 29.87 -30.26 -28.96
C VAL A 102 28.71 -29.54 -28.29
N GLN A 103 27.60 -30.22 -28.09
CA GLN A 103 26.46 -29.78 -27.28
C GLN A 103 26.40 -30.61 -25.99
N SER A 104 26.44 -29.93 -24.88
CA SER A 104 26.26 -30.53 -23.55
C SER A 104 24.80 -30.52 -23.13
N PHE A 105 24.40 -31.52 -22.37
CA PHE A 105 23.05 -31.69 -21.84
C PHE A 105 23.13 -32.13 -20.36
N ASP A 106 22.42 -31.43 -19.51
CA ASP A 106 22.11 -31.98 -18.18
C ASP A 106 21.13 -33.15 -18.33
N PHE A 107 21.03 -33.97 -17.30
CA PHE A 107 20.06 -35.07 -17.31
C PHE A 107 18.62 -34.48 -17.46
N PRO A 108 17.73 -35.10 -18.27
CA PRO A 108 16.42 -34.50 -18.63
C PRO A 108 15.57 -34.07 -17.42
N THR A 109 15.68 -34.79 -16.30
CA THR A 109 14.97 -34.45 -15.06
C THR A 109 15.41 -33.11 -14.44
N VAL A 110 16.63 -32.62 -14.76
CA VAL A 110 17.12 -31.31 -14.32
C VAL A 110 16.25 -30.20 -14.92
N TYR A 111 16.04 -30.23 -16.22
CA TYR A 111 15.23 -29.22 -16.94
C TYR A 111 13.78 -29.25 -16.46
N ALA A 112 13.19 -30.44 -16.25
CA ALA A 112 11.84 -30.57 -15.74
C ALA A 112 11.69 -30.01 -14.33
N ASN A 113 12.65 -30.25 -13.44
CA ASN A 113 12.64 -29.72 -12.08
C ASN A 113 12.93 -28.22 -12.04
N LYS A 114 13.90 -27.70 -12.83
CA LYS A 114 14.18 -26.27 -12.98
C LYS A 114 12.94 -25.52 -13.48
N ASN A 115 12.23 -26.05 -14.47
CA ASN A 115 11.01 -25.40 -15.00
C ASN A 115 9.89 -25.35 -13.93
N LYS A 116 9.70 -26.40 -13.15
CA LYS A 116 8.75 -26.40 -12.03
C LYS A 116 9.15 -25.40 -10.94
N LEU A 117 10.44 -25.34 -10.61
CA LEU A 117 10.98 -24.37 -9.66
C LEU A 117 10.77 -22.93 -10.15
N ALA A 118 11.02 -22.65 -11.42
CA ALA A 118 10.82 -21.33 -12.00
C ALA A 118 9.36 -20.85 -11.90
N LYS A 119 8.40 -21.75 -12.12
CA LYS A 119 6.99 -21.45 -11.93
C LYS A 119 6.66 -21.09 -10.48
N LEU A 120 7.19 -21.83 -9.51
CA LEU A 120 7.00 -21.53 -8.09
C LEU A 120 7.66 -20.20 -7.71
N LYS A 121 8.92 -19.96 -8.11
CA LYS A 121 9.61 -18.68 -7.86
C LYS A 121 8.86 -17.49 -8.47
N SER A 122 8.29 -17.65 -9.67
CA SER A 122 7.43 -16.62 -10.27
C SER A 122 6.16 -16.35 -9.46
N ALA A 123 5.50 -17.38 -8.95
CA ALA A 123 4.33 -17.24 -8.09
C ALA A 123 4.69 -16.59 -6.75
N THR A 124 5.84 -16.96 -6.16
CA THR A 124 6.35 -16.33 -4.93
C THR A 124 6.56 -14.83 -5.13
N SER A 125 7.17 -14.43 -6.25
CA SER A 125 7.38 -13.01 -6.58
C SER A 125 6.06 -12.23 -6.72
N ASP A 126 5.02 -12.82 -7.32
CA ASP A 126 3.69 -12.21 -7.36
C ASP A 126 3.10 -11.98 -5.97
N LEU A 127 3.25 -12.95 -5.08
CA LEU A 127 2.75 -12.87 -3.71
C LEU A 127 3.55 -11.87 -2.86
N GLN A 128 4.85 -11.76 -3.06
CA GLN A 128 5.69 -10.73 -2.43
C GLN A 128 5.27 -9.33 -2.86
N TYR A 129 5.02 -9.13 -4.15
CA TYR A 129 4.48 -7.87 -4.64
C TYR A 129 3.10 -7.55 -4.03
N ALA A 130 2.23 -8.56 -3.90
CA ALA A 130 0.92 -8.39 -3.26
C ALA A 130 1.03 -7.99 -1.78
N ALA A 131 2.01 -8.55 -1.04
CA ALA A 131 2.28 -8.17 0.35
C ALA A 131 2.75 -6.71 0.46
N THR A 132 3.71 -6.30 -0.38
CA THR A 132 4.18 -4.90 -0.44
C THR A 132 3.05 -3.93 -0.81
N ARG A 133 2.19 -4.32 -1.75
CA ARG A 133 1.02 -3.53 -2.13
C ARG A 133 0.07 -3.33 -0.93
N GLN A 134 -0.22 -4.40 -0.20
CA GLN A 134 -1.09 -4.32 0.98
C GLN A 134 -0.51 -3.39 2.05
N GLU A 135 0.78 -3.46 2.34
CA GLU A 135 1.47 -2.61 3.31
C GLU A 135 1.38 -1.12 2.95
N ILE A 136 1.62 -0.78 1.67
CA ILE A 136 1.54 0.60 1.18
C ILE A 136 0.10 1.12 1.27
N LEU A 137 -0.89 0.32 0.87
CA LEU A 137 -2.29 0.72 0.95
C LEU A 137 -2.78 0.86 2.39
N LEU A 138 -2.32 0.00 3.30
CA LEU A 138 -2.59 0.13 4.75
C LEU A 138 -1.99 1.44 5.30
N THR A 139 -0.74 1.75 4.95
CA THR A 139 -0.10 3.01 5.35
C THR A 139 -0.87 4.22 4.82
N ALA A 140 -1.37 4.16 3.60
CA ALA A 140 -2.19 5.21 3.01
C ALA A 140 -3.55 5.35 3.72
N GLN A 141 -4.20 4.23 4.05
CA GLN A 141 -5.45 4.22 4.82
C GLN A 141 -5.26 4.85 6.20
N GLN A 142 -4.24 4.46 6.95
CA GLN A 142 -3.90 5.04 8.25
C GLN A 142 -3.60 6.54 8.15
N THR A 143 -2.91 6.97 7.07
CA THR A 143 -2.66 8.40 6.82
C THR A 143 -3.98 9.15 6.58
N CYS A 144 -4.93 8.58 5.84
CA CYS A 144 -6.27 9.16 5.66
C CYS A 144 -7.05 9.24 6.98
N GLN A 145 -6.99 8.22 7.81
CA GLN A 145 -7.63 8.19 9.13
C GLN A 145 -7.04 9.25 10.06
N GLU A 146 -5.72 9.44 10.06
CA GLU A 146 -5.05 10.49 10.80
C GLU A 146 -5.46 11.91 10.32
N ILE A 147 -5.62 12.12 9.01
CA ILE A 147 -6.11 13.39 8.46
C ILE A 147 -7.54 13.67 8.94
N ILE A 148 -8.42 12.67 8.96
CA ILE A 148 -9.79 12.82 9.50
C ILE A 148 -9.76 13.21 10.97
N TYR A 149 -8.94 12.52 11.77
CA TYR A 149 -8.73 12.84 13.17
C TYR A 149 -8.29 14.29 13.37
N LEU A 150 -7.24 14.73 12.67
CA LEU A 150 -6.71 16.08 12.80
C LEU A 150 -7.71 17.16 12.34
N ARG A 151 -8.61 16.86 11.41
CA ARG A 151 -9.70 17.76 11.02
C ARG A 151 -10.77 17.86 12.11
N LYS A 152 -11.18 16.75 12.71
CA LYS A 152 -12.10 16.75 13.86
C LYS A 152 -11.49 17.49 15.04
N GLN A 153 -10.23 17.23 15.35
CA GLN A 153 -9.49 17.93 16.40
C GLN A 153 -9.38 19.44 16.09
N LYS A 154 -9.17 19.81 14.82
CA LYS A 154 -9.16 21.21 14.41
C LYS A 154 -10.48 21.91 14.74
N GLN A 155 -11.62 21.27 14.49
CA GLN A 155 -12.94 21.85 14.83
C GLN A 155 -13.06 22.11 16.33
N LEU A 156 -12.65 21.15 17.17
CA LEU A 156 -12.64 21.29 18.63
C LEU A 156 -11.71 22.43 19.07
N LEU A 157 -10.50 22.48 18.55
CA LEU A 157 -9.51 23.50 18.93
C LEU A 157 -9.88 24.91 18.45
N ASP A 158 -10.50 25.03 17.27
CA ASP A 158 -11.00 26.30 16.75
C ASP A 158 -12.15 26.83 17.63
N GLN A 159 -13.04 25.94 18.12
CA GLN A 159 -14.09 26.31 19.09
C GLN A 159 -13.49 26.76 20.41
N ARG A 160 -12.53 26.00 20.97
CA ARG A 160 -11.80 26.36 22.20
C ARG A 160 -11.12 27.72 22.07
N LEU A 161 -10.43 27.98 20.98
CA LEU A 161 -9.75 29.24 20.70
C LEU A 161 -10.75 30.39 20.62
N LYS A 162 -11.85 30.22 19.90
CA LYS A 162 -12.93 31.23 19.80
C LYS A 162 -13.53 31.57 21.16
N ASN A 163 -13.74 30.56 22.02
CA ASN A 163 -14.21 30.78 23.38
C ASN A 163 -13.18 31.50 24.23
N ALA A 164 -11.91 31.11 24.17
CA ALA A 164 -10.84 31.76 24.91
C ALA A 164 -10.63 33.23 24.46
N GLU A 165 -10.80 33.53 23.18
CA GLU A 165 -10.74 34.92 22.65
C GLU A 165 -11.88 35.78 23.17
N LYS A 166 -13.11 35.27 23.19
CA LYS A 166 -14.28 35.99 23.76
C LYS A 166 -14.08 36.30 25.24
N LEU A 167 -13.63 35.29 26.01
CA LEU A 167 -13.36 35.47 27.43
C LEU A 167 -12.20 36.44 27.69
N ALA A 168 -11.14 36.39 26.87
CA ALA A 168 -10.03 37.32 26.99
C ALA A 168 -10.45 38.78 26.79
N GLU A 169 -11.34 39.04 25.83
CA GLU A 169 -11.88 40.38 25.60
C GLU A 169 -12.83 40.82 26.74
N LEU A 170 -13.73 39.94 27.20
CA LEU A 170 -14.62 40.22 28.33
C LEU A 170 -13.84 40.59 29.61
N TYR A 171 -12.83 39.80 29.94
CA TYR A 171 -12.03 40.01 31.14
C TYR A 171 -11.02 41.16 31.01
N ARG A 172 -10.62 41.50 29.80
CA ARG A 172 -9.89 42.76 29.55
C ARG A 172 -10.73 43.98 29.95
N GLN A 173 -12.03 44.00 29.61
CA GLN A 173 -12.96 45.07 29.94
C GLN A 173 -13.27 45.08 31.45
N ARG A 174 -13.55 43.92 32.07
CA ARG A 174 -13.79 43.80 33.51
C ARG A 174 -12.59 44.25 34.35
N PHE A 175 -11.37 43.86 33.92
CA PHE A 175 -10.15 44.29 34.59
C PHE A 175 -9.93 45.82 34.48
N ALA A 176 -10.19 46.39 33.32
CA ALA A 176 -10.10 47.84 33.14
C ALA A 176 -11.12 48.65 34.00
N ASN A 177 -12.31 48.05 34.23
CA ASN A 177 -13.36 48.62 35.08
C ASN A 177 -13.16 48.35 36.58
N GLY A 178 -12.20 47.49 36.96
CA GLY A 178 -12.00 47.09 38.36
C GLY A 178 -12.88 45.90 38.81
N ASP A 179 -13.66 45.30 37.92
CA ASP A 179 -14.61 44.21 38.18
C ASP A 179 -13.98 42.81 38.11
N ALA A 180 -12.69 42.73 37.77
CA ALA A 180 -11.91 41.48 37.77
C ALA A 180 -10.52 41.71 38.35
N ASN A 181 -10.01 40.69 39.04
CA ASN A 181 -8.66 40.75 39.60
C ASN A 181 -7.59 40.36 38.57
N ARG A 182 -6.32 40.66 38.87
CA ARG A 182 -5.19 40.42 37.99
C ARG A 182 -4.92 38.93 37.72
N LEU A 183 -5.23 38.04 38.67
CA LEU A 183 -5.07 36.60 38.52
C LEU A 183 -6.06 36.03 37.49
N GLU A 184 -7.31 36.45 37.56
CA GLU A 184 -8.36 36.06 36.59
C GLU A 184 -7.98 36.52 35.19
N TYR A 185 -7.59 37.78 35.04
CA TYR A 185 -7.14 38.30 33.75
C TYR A 185 -5.95 37.50 33.17
N ASN A 186 -4.89 37.26 33.96
CA ASN A 186 -3.72 36.52 33.53
C ASN A 186 -4.07 35.08 33.20
N LYS A 187 -4.93 34.40 33.93
CA LYS A 187 -5.35 33.03 33.68
C LYS A 187 -6.01 32.88 32.28
N ILE A 188 -6.89 33.83 31.95
CA ILE A 188 -7.54 33.84 30.64
C ILE A 188 -6.55 34.12 29.50
N GLN A 189 -5.61 35.05 29.70
CA GLN A 189 -4.57 35.32 28.70
C GLN A 189 -3.72 34.06 28.43
N LEU A 190 -3.38 33.29 29.48
CA LEU A 190 -2.67 32.01 29.33
C LEU A 190 -3.52 30.98 28.58
N GLU A 191 -4.82 30.85 28.88
CA GLU A 191 -5.72 29.93 28.16
C GLU A 191 -5.81 30.30 26.68
N LYS A 192 -5.95 31.59 26.33
CA LYS A 192 -5.92 32.04 24.92
C LYS A 192 -4.61 31.66 24.22
N ILE A 193 -3.46 31.84 24.87
CA ILE A 193 -2.17 31.49 24.35
C ILE A 193 -2.08 29.96 24.11
N ASN A 194 -2.52 29.17 25.11
CA ASN A 194 -2.52 27.71 25.02
C ASN A 194 -3.41 27.19 23.89
N ALA A 195 -4.65 27.71 23.78
CA ALA A 195 -5.59 27.35 22.74
C ALA A 195 -5.05 27.71 21.34
N ASN A 196 -4.44 28.90 21.17
CA ASN A 196 -3.83 29.32 19.92
C ASN A 196 -2.63 28.44 19.55
N ASN A 197 -1.80 28.08 20.53
CA ASN A 197 -0.67 27.18 20.30
C ASN A 197 -1.13 25.78 19.89
N ALA A 198 -2.13 25.20 20.57
CA ALA A 198 -2.71 23.91 20.22
C ALA A 198 -3.27 23.90 18.79
N SER A 199 -4.04 24.95 18.41
CA SER A 199 -4.56 25.09 17.02
C SER A 199 -3.44 25.17 15.98
N ARG A 200 -2.36 25.92 16.26
CA ARG A 200 -1.22 26.02 15.35
C ARG A 200 -0.49 24.67 15.17
N LEU A 201 -0.27 23.95 16.26
CA LEU A 201 0.39 22.62 16.21
C LEU A 201 -0.46 21.62 15.42
N ASN A 202 -1.76 21.58 15.67
CA ASN A 202 -2.68 20.73 14.92
C ASN A 202 -2.70 21.06 13.43
N ASN A 203 -2.75 22.34 13.07
CA ASN A 203 -2.69 22.78 11.67
C ASN A 203 -1.36 22.38 10.99
N SER A 204 -0.24 22.41 11.74
CA SER A 204 1.05 21.93 11.23
C SER A 204 1.05 20.42 11.01
N ALA A 205 0.50 19.64 11.96
CA ALA A 205 0.36 18.19 11.85
C ALA A 205 -0.53 17.80 10.65
N LEU A 206 -1.66 18.47 10.48
CA LEU A 206 -2.56 18.25 9.35
C LEU A 206 -1.86 18.46 8.00
N ARG A 207 -1.10 19.54 7.86
CA ARG A 207 -0.32 19.81 6.64
C ARG A 207 0.71 18.72 6.41
N ALA A 208 1.43 18.29 7.43
CA ALA A 208 2.41 17.22 7.33
C ALA A 208 1.80 15.88 6.85
N GLN A 209 0.59 15.54 7.33
CA GLN A 209 -0.10 14.32 6.87
C GLN A 209 -0.63 14.45 5.43
N LEU A 210 -1.08 15.63 5.02
CA LEU A 210 -1.46 15.88 3.62
C LEU A 210 -0.27 15.76 2.67
N GLU A 211 0.89 16.31 3.04
CA GLU A 211 2.15 16.15 2.28
C GLU A 211 2.56 14.67 2.21
N LYS A 212 2.45 13.92 3.31
CA LYS A 212 2.71 12.48 3.33
C LYS A 212 1.78 11.71 2.39
N LEU A 213 0.48 12.06 2.38
CA LEU A 213 -0.49 11.44 1.48
C LEU A 213 -0.18 11.74 0.02
N GLN A 214 0.18 12.99 -0.29
CA GLN A 214 0.61 13.39 -1.63
C GLN A 214 1.89 12.67 -2.06
N ALA A 215 2.87 12.50 -1.17
CA ALA A 215 4.08 11.72 -1.45
C ALA A 215 3.76 10.26 -1.76
N LEU A 216 2.83 9.63 -1.02
CA LEU A 216 2.34 8.29 -1.32
C LEU A 216 1.68 8.19 -2.70
N ASN A 217 1.07 9.28 -3.18
CA ASN A 217 0.49 9.39 -4.52
C ASN A 217 1.50 9.83 -5.61
N GLY A 218 2.78 9.64 -5.36
CA GLY A 218 3.83 9.98 -6.33
C GLY A 218 4.01 11.49 -6.56
N GLY A 219 3.63 12.32 -5.59
CA GLY A 219 3.69 13.78 -5.68
C GLY A 219 2.49 14.41 -6.40
N HIS A 220 1.56 13.61 -6.94
CA HIS A 220 0.36 14.13 -7.58
C HIS A 220 -0.62 14.66 -6.53
N PRO A 221 -1.26 15.82 -6.76
CA PRO A 221 -2.27 16.34 -5.85
C PRO A 221 -3.41 15.34 -5.61
N LEU A 222 -3.87 15.25 -4.38
CA LEU A 222 -5.05 14.48 -3.98
C LEU A 222 -6.05 15.42 -3.32
N ASP A 223 -7.27 15.38 -3.80
CA ASP A 223 -8.38 16.05 -3.15
C ASP A 223 -9.01 15.09 -2.13
N PHE A 224 -8.64 15.26 -0.86
CA PHE A 224 -9.17 14.46 0.24
C PHE A 224 -9.71 15.39 1.34
N GLU A 225 -11.00 15.69 1.29
CA GLU A 225 -11.67 16.61 2.21
C GLU A 225 -12.59 15.93 3.23
N THR A 226 -12.62 14.61 3.25
CA THR A 226 -13.45 13.81 4.17
C THR A 226 -13.14 14.17 5.63
N THR A 227 -14.19 14.40 6.42
CA THR A 227 -14.15 14.72 7.85
C THR A 227 -14.67 13.59 8.73
N ASP A 228 -15.34 12.61 8.13
CA ASP A 228 -15.96 11.51 8.85
C ASP A 228 -15.32 10.19 8.50
N TYR A 229 -15.18 9.34 9.51
CA TYR A 229 -14.70 7.98 9.31
C TYR A 229 -15.74 7.13 8.55
N PRO A 230 -15.29 6.16 7.74
CA PRO A 230 -16.19 5.20 7.14
C PRO A 230 -16.93 4.41 8.21
N GLN A 231 -18.15 3.99 7.90
CA GLN A 231 -18.89 3.12 8.80
C GLN A 231 -18.15 1.80 8.98
N THR A 232 -17.82 1.47 10.22
CA THR A 232 -17.22 0.19 10.57
C THR A 232 -18.28 -0.89 10.65
N GLN A 233 -17.96 -2.07 10.14
CA GLN A 233 -18.80 -3.25 10.32
C GLN A 233 -18.69 -3.74 11.78
N VAL A 234 -19.71 -4.47 12.22
CA VAL A 234 -19.66 -5.15 13.52
C VAL A 234 -18.51 -6.16 13.49
N LEU A 235 -17.69 -6.17 14.53
CA LEU A 235 -16.60 -7.12 14.65
C LEU A 235 -17.16 -8.56 14.61
N PRO A 236 -16.66 -9.41 13.68
CA PRO A 236 -17.07 -10.82 13.66
C PRO A 236 -16.49 -11.57 14.85
N ASP A 237 -16.95 -12.81 15.05
CA ASP A 237 -16.31 -13.68 16.04
C ASP A 237 -14.82 -13.89 15.75
N TYR A 238 -14.00 -13.85 16.80
CA TYR A 238 -12.54 -13.93 16.68
C TYR A 238 -12.06 -15.18 15.94
N SER A 239 -12.67 -16.35 16.17
CA SER A 239 -12.22 -17.60 15.54
C SER A 239 -12.44 -17.58 14.03
N SER A 240 -13.57 -17.01 13.60
CA SER A 240 -13.87 -16.81 12.18
C SER A 240 -12.91 -15.80 11.53
N LEU A 241 -12.66 -14.67 12.21
CA LEU A 241 -11.73 -13.66 11.75
C LEU A 241 -10.30 -14.19 11.65
N GLU A 242 -9.81 -14.94 12.65
CA GLU A 242 -8.49 -15.56 12.65
C GLU A 242 -8.32 -16.50 11.46
N SER A 243 -9.30 -17.38 11.22
CA SER A 243 -9.22 -18.35 10.14
C SER A 243 -9.22 -17.69 8.76
N GLU A 244 -10.06 -16.68 8.55
CA GLU A 244 -10.13 -15.91 7.30
C GLU A 244 -8.85 -15.12 7.07
N TYR A 245 -8.36 -14.41 8.08
CA TYR A 245 -7.14 -13.61 8.00
C TYR A 245 -5.92 -14.46 7.65
N LEU A 246 -5.69 -15.59 8.37
CA LEU A 246 -4.56 -16.48 8.10
C LEU A 246 -4.64 -17.16 6.72
N ALA A 247 -5.84 -17.31 6.17
CA ALA A 247 -6.03 -17.83 4.82
C ALA A 247 -5.82 -16.76 3.74
N ALA A 248 -6.18 -15.50 4.03
CA ALA A 248 -6.13 -14.39 3.08
C ALA A 248 -4.77 -13.70 3.00
N ASP A 249 -4.00 -13.66 4.11
CA ASP A 249 -2.78 -12.86 4.26
C ASP A 249 -1.73 -13.16 3.17
N PRO A 250 -1.30 -12.13 2.38
CA PRO A 250 -0.35 -12.31 1.29
C PRO A 250 1.05 -12.70 1.77
N THR A 251 1.44 -12.25 2.97
CA THR A 251 2.76 -12.55 3.54
C THR A 251 2.86 -14.04 3.86
N LEU A 252 1.84 -14.61 4.51
CA LEU A 252 1.80 -16.05 4.76
C LEU A 252 1.71 -16.87 3.48
N LYS A 253 0.96 -16.40 2.48
CA LYS A 253 0.92 -17.04 1.16
C LYS A 253 2.28 -17.03 0.49
N SER A 254 3.00 -15.92 0.55
CA SER A 254 4.37 -15.79 0.02
C SER A 254 5.33 -16.75 0.70
N LEU A 255 5.33 -16.80 2.05
CA LEU A 255 6.18 -17.73 2.81
C LEU A 255 5.88 -19.21 2.50
N ARG A 256 4.62 -19.57 2.32
CA ARG A 256 4.23 -20.93 1.89
C ARG A 256 4.76 -21.25 0.50
N SER A 257 4.63 -20.33 -0.45
CA SER A 257 5.15 -20.49 -1.81
C SER A 257 6.69 -20.55 -1.84
N GLU A 258 7.37 -19.81 -0.96
CA GLU A 258 8.80 -19.89 -0.77
C GLU A 258 9.22 -21.28 -0.24
N SER A 259 8.49 -21.83 0.72
CA SER A 259 8.73 -23.17 1.25
C SER A 259 8.54 -24.26 0.17
N GLU A 260 7.51 -24.15 -0.67
CA GLU A 260 7.32 -25.05 -1.80
C GLU A 260 8.47 -24.94 -2.81
N SER A 261 8.96 -23.72 -3.04
CA SER A 261 10.13 -23.45 -3.90
C SER A 261 11.39 -24.11 -3.33
N ALA A 262 11.65 -23.96 -2.02
CA ALA A 262 12.78 -24.57 -1.34
C ALA A 262 12.72 -26.12 -1.38
N GLN A 263 11.54 -26.71 -1.21
CA GLN A 263 11.36 -28.16 -1.38
C GLN A 263 11.60 -28.62 -2.83
N ARG A 264 11.23 -27.79 -3.83
CA ARG A 264 11.53 -28.08 -5.23
C ARG A 264 13.01 -27.97 -5.51
N GLU A 265 13.71 -27.03 -4.89
CA GLU A 265 15.16 -26.87 -5.04
C GLU A 265 15.97 -28.09 -4.58
N ILE A 266 15.50 -28.81 -3.53
CA ILE A 266 16.08 -30.11 -3.18
C ILE A 266 16.03 -31.09 -4.38
N LYS A 267 14.90 -31.12 -5.12
CA LYS A 267 14.74 -31.99 -6.28
C LYS A 267 15.64 -31.58 -7.47
N VAL A 268 15.84 -30.26 -7.66
CA VAL A 268 16.79 -29.74 -8.66
C VAL A 268 18.21 -30.14 -8.28
N ASN A 269 18.62 -29.89 -7.02
CA ASN A 269 19.99 -30.23 -6.58
C ASN A 269 20.27 -31.73 -6.61
N ARG A 270 19.27 -32.57 -6.32
CA ARG A 270 19.41 -34.04 -6.52
C ARG A 270 19.54 -34.41 -7.99
N ALA A 271 18.80 -33.77 -8.89
CA ALA A 271 18.90 -34.05 -10.31
C ALA A 271 20.27 -33.63 -10.89
N LEU A 272 20.87 -32.55 -10.38
CA LEU A 272 22.21 -32.10 -10.75
C LEU A 272 23.35 -33.04 -10.34
N THR A 273 23.10 -34.04 -9.46
CA THR A 273 24.07 -35.09 -9.15
C THR A 273 24.07 -36.23 -10.21
N LEU A 274 23.13 -36.21 -11.14
CA LEU A 274 23.07 -37.17 -12.24
C LEU A 274 24.10 -36.82 -13.33
N PRO A 275 24.54 -37.82 -14.11
CA PRO A 275 25.50 -37.59 -15.21
C PRO A 275 25.00 -36.58 -16.26
N LYS A 276 25.95 -35.81 -16.79
CA LYS A 276 25.74 -34.93 -17.96
C LYS A 276 26.19 -35.65 -19.24
N PHE A 277 25.54 -35.35 -20.33
CA PHE A 277 25.83 -35.95 -21.64
C PHE A 277 26.37 -34.90 -22.60
N ASP A 278 27.36 -35.27 -23.39
CA ASP A 278 27.90 -34.50 -24.49
C ASP A 278 27.67 -35.23 -25.82
N LEU A 279 27.06 -34.56 -26.76
CA LEU A 279 26.89 -35.04 -28.14
C LEU A 279 27.59 -34.06 -29.07
N GLY A 280 28.39 -34.58 -29.99
CA GLY A 280 29.14 -33.70 -30.88
C GLY A 280 29.50 -34.35 -32.19
N TYR A 281 29.97 -33.53 -33.11
CA TYR A 281 30.60 -33.90 -34.34
C TYR A 281 32.05 -33.47 -34.31
N ARG A 282 32.95 -34.37 -34.75
CA ARG A 282 34.39 -34.13 -34.80
C ARG A 282 34.91 -34.44 -36.20
N ARG A 283 35.72 -33.54 -36.70
CA ARG A 283 36.44 -33.70 -37.98
C ARG A 283 37.91 -33.46 -37.75
N ASN A 284 38.72 -34.49 -38.07
CA ASN A 284 40.17 -34.39 -38.09
C ASN A 284 40.64 -34.31 -39.54
N GLY A 285 41.49 -33.32 -39.86
CA GLY A 285 42.13 -33.15 -41.15
C GLY A 285 43.63 -33.17 -40.95
N GLY A 286 44.32 -34.16 -41.54
CA GLY A 286 45.79 -34.23 -41.67
C GLY A 286 46.21 -34.19 -43.13
N SER A 287 47.50 -34.09 -43.38
CA SER A 287 48.06 -34.07 -44.76
C SER A 287 47.76 -35.35 -45.52
N GLU A 288 47.52 -36.46 -44.83
CA GLU A 288 47.38 -37.79 -45.49
C GLU A 288 45.96 -38.40 -45.29
N SER A 289 45.16 -37.98 -44.32
CA SER A 289 43.82 -38.53 -44.06
C SER A 289 42.85 -37.54 -43.46
N LYS A 290 41.59 -37.59 -43.90
CA LYS A 290 40.46 -36.84 -43.31
C LYS A 290 39.54 -37.84 -42.63
N MET A 291 39.32 -37.70 -41.33
CA MET A 291 38.41 -38.54 -40.56
C MET A 291 37.28 -37.71 -39.97
N ASN A 292 36.05 -38.19 -40.07
CA ASN A 292 34.86 -37.60 -39.49
C ASN A 292 34.22 -38.59 -38.53
N GLY A 293 33.65 -38.09 -37.40
CA GLY A 293 33.02 -38.97 -36.43
C GLY A 293 32.07 -38.22 -35.50
N PHE A 294 31.29 -38.98 -34.76
CA PHE A 294 30.47 -38.49 -33.69
C PHE A 294 31.26 -38.57 -32.38
N LYS A 295 31.07 -37.57 -31.50
CA LYS A 295 31.56 -37.54 -30.13
C LYS A 295 30.40 -37.80 -29.21
N ILE A 296 30.50 -38.80 -28.35
CA ILE A 296 29.58 -39.05 -27.22
C ILE A 296 30.44 -38.99 -25.96
N GLY A 297 30.06 -38.11 -25.05
CA GLY A 297 30.74 -37.94 -23.73
C GLY A 297 29.76 -38.13 -22.59
N LEU A 298 30.28 -38.55 -21.45
CA LEU A 298 29.56 -38.66 -20.18
C LEU A 298 30.41 -38.01 -19.11
N SER A 299 29.86 -36.99 -18.45
CA SER A 299 30.49 -36.32 -17.27
C SER A 299 29.76 -36.73 -16.00
N ILE A 300 30.49 -37.35 -15.08
CA ILE A 300 29.96 -37.80 -13.78
C ILE A 300 30.38 -36.80 -12.72
N PRO A 301 29.41 -36.04 -12.07
CA PRO A 301 29.72 -35.02 -11.09
C PRO A 301 30.06 -35.65 -9.76
N LEU A 302 31.35 -35.96 -9.48
CA LEU A 302 31.82 -36.57 -8.24
C LEU A 302 31.95 -35.55 -7.09
N TRP A 303 32.35 -34.31 -7.40
CA TRP A 303 32.67 -33.27 -6.40
C TRP A 303 31.91 -31.98 -6.57
N GLU A 304 31.48 -31.64 -7.79
CA GLU A 304 30.87 -30.36 -8.19
C GLU A 304 29.64 -29.99 -7.32
N ASN A 305 28.81 -30.98 -6.99
CA ASN A 305 27.53 -30.80 -6.26
C ASN A 305 27.63 -31.21 -4.76
N ARG A 306 28.85 -31.27 -4.20
CA ARG A 306 29.03 -31.64 -2.80
C ARG A 306 28.35 -30.64 -1.89
N ASN A 307 27.54 -31.14 -0.92
CA ASN A 307 26.72 -30.38 0.03
C ASN A 307 25.54 -29.59 -0.54
N THR A 308 25.34 -29.44 -1.84
CA THR A 308 24.22 -28.66 -2.42
C THR A 308 22.85 -29.19 -1.96
N VAL A 309 22.69 -30.54 -1.93
CA VAL A 309 21.47 -31.17 -1.42
C VAL A 309 21.28 -30.96 0.09
N LYS A 310 22.37 -30.99 0.87
CA LYS A 310 22.30 -30.74 2.32
C LYS A 310 21.88 -29.30 2.62
N GLN A 311 22.50 -28.36 1.90
CA GLN A 311 22.17 -26.92 1.99
C GLN A 311 20.70 -26.69 1.62
N ALA A 312 20.21 -27.24 0.51
CA ALA A 312 18.82 -27.11 0.09
C ALA A 312 17.82 -27.69 1.10
N LYS A 313 18.19 -28.81 1.76
CA LYS A 313 17.36 -29.38 2.86
C LYS A 313 17.29 -28.44 4.07
N ALA A 314 18.44 -27.94 4.53
CA ALA A 314 18.49 -27.01 5.65
C ALA A 314 17.69 -25.72 5.35
N GLN A 315 17.77 -25.21 4.11
CA GLN A 315 16.97 -24.08 3.66
C GLN A 315 15.47 -24.38 3.69
N ALA A 316 15.05 -25.57 3.25
CA ALA A 316 13.65 -25.97 3.31
C ALA A 316 13.14 -26.13 4.75
N GLU A 317 13.95 -26.65 5.66
CA GLU A 317 13.62 -26.74 7.10
C GLU A 317 13.50 -25.35 7.73
N TYR A 318 14.43 -24.43 7.38
CA TYR A 318 14.32 -23.02 7.79
C TYR A 318 13.00 -22.38 7.34
N THR A 319 12.60 -22.54 6.07
CA THR A 319 11.35 -21.94 5.58
C THR A 319 10.12 -22.45 6.32
N VAL A 320 10.06 -23.73 6.67
CA VAL A 320 8.95 -24.30 7.47
C VAL A 320 8.90 -23.65 8.85
N THR A 321 10.04 -23.56 9.53
CA THR A 321 10.12 -22.92 10.86
C THR A 321 9.75 -21.44 10.78
N ASN A 322 10.20 -20.74 9.74
CA ASN A 322 9.87 -19.32 9.51
C ASN A 322 8.37 -19.09 9.30
N ILE A 323 7.66 -19.99 8.60
CA ILE A 323 6.20 -19.94 8.47
C ILE A 323 5.53 -20.02 9.85
N LEU A 324 5.94 -20.99 10.69
CA LEU A 324 5.37 -21.16 12.04
C LEU A 324 5.61 -19.92 12.91
N ALA A 325 6.82 -19.37 12.89
CA ALA A 325 7.15 -18.14 13.64
C ALA A 325 6.28 -16.94 13.20
N ASN A 326 6.18 -16.71 11.89
CA ASN A 326 5.35 -15.62 11.36
C ASN A 326 3.86 -15.83 11.65
N GLN A 327 3.36 -17.06 11.54
CA GLN A 327 1.98 -17.37 11.87
C GLN A 327 1.66 -17.10 13.34
N GLN A 328 2.57 -17.43 14.28
CA GLN A 328 2.39 -17.14 15.71
C GLN A 328 2.38 -15.63 15.98
N THR A 329 3.31 -14.88 15.36
CA THR A 329 3.34 -13.43 15.48
C THR A 329 2.05 -12.79 14.96
N LEU A 330 1.59 -13.19 13.78
CA LEU A 330 0.34 -12.68 13.20
C LEU A 330 -0.89 -12.99 14.05
N LYS A 331 -0.97 -14.19 14.62
CA LYS A 331 -2.04 -14.55 15.56
C LYS A 331 -2.03 -13.68 16.82
N ALA A 332 -0.84 -13.44 17.38
CA ALA A 332 -0.69 -12.59 18.56
C ALA A 332 -1.12 -11.16 18.28
N THR A 333 -0.64 -10.58 17.17
CA THR A 333 -1.01 -9.22 16.74
C THR A 333 -2.52 -9.10 16.45
N LEU A 334 -3.10 -10.08 15.74
CA LEU A 334 -4.53 -10.08 15.47
C LEU A 334 -5.35 -10.16 16.78
N ARG A 335 -4.91 -10.99 17.73
CA ARG A 335 -5.59 -11.08 19.03
C ARG A 335 -5.50 -9.80 19.83
N GLU A 336 -4.34 -9.15 19.84
CA GLU A 336 -4.13 -7.85 20.46
C GLU A 336 -5.06 -6.79 19.87
N LEU A 337 -5.06 -6.64 18.54
CA LEU A 337 -5.91 -5.68 17.83
C LEU A 337 -7.41 -5.96 18.06
N TYR A 338 -7.81 -7.23 18.08
CA TYR A 338 -9.21 -7.60 18.34
C TYR A 338 -9.66 -7.17 19.74
N LEU A 339 -8.87 -7.50 20.77
CA LEU A 339 -9.17 -7.10 22.15
C LEU A 339 -9.15 -5.58 22.32
N GLN A 340 -8.22 -4.90 21.66
CA GLN A 340 -8.18 -3.44 21.65
C GLN A 340 -9.41 -2.85 20.97
N ALA A 341 -9.84 -3.38 19.82
CA ALA A 341 -11.02 -2.94 19.11
C ALA A 341 -12.30 -3.10 19.96
N GLU A 342 -12.46 -4.23 20.68
CA GLU A 342 -13.60 -4.43 21.61
C GLU A 342 -13.61 -3.39 22.73
N ALA A 343 -12.48 -3.16 23.38
CA ALA A 343 -12.36 -2.20 24.46
C ALA A 343 -12.64 -0.75 23.97
N LEU A 344 -12.06 -0.39 22.83
CA LEU A 344 -12.25 0.94 22.23
C LEU A 344 -13.67 1.16 21.72
N ALA A 345 -14.36 0.13 21.22
CA ALA A 345 -15.77 0.21 20.82
C ALA A 345 -16.66 0.58 22.02
N ASN A 346 -16.44 -0.05 23.17
CA ASN A 346 -17.18 0.23 24.39
C ASN A 346 -16.90 1.66 24.88
N SER A 347 -15.62 2.04 25.03
CA SER A 347 -15.24 3.39 25.47
C SER A 347 -15.78 4.47 24.53
N ARG A 348 -15.71 4.26 23.20
CA ARG A 348 -16.26 5.18 22.22
C ARG A 348 -17.77 5.40 22.42
N ASN A 349 -18.54 4.34 22.68
CA ASN A 349 -19.96 4.42 22.89
C ASN A 349 -20.30 5.15 24.20
N GLU A 350 -19.56 4.88 25.29
CA GLU A 350 -19.71 5.59 26.57
C GLU A 350 -19.46 7.10 26.43
N TYR A 351 -18.35 7.48 25.77
CA TYR A 351 -18.08 8.90 25.51
C TYR A 351 -19.13 9.54 24.60
N ALA A 352 -19.57 8.85 23.55
CA ALA A 352 -20.58 9.35 22.63
C ALA A 352 -21.91 9.61 23.35
N GLU A 353 -22.34 8.70 24.23
CA GLU A 353 -23.54 8.87 25.05
C GLU A 353 -23.41 10.05 26.01
N ALA A 354 -22.31 10.11 26.76
CA ALA A 354 -22.06 11.18 27.72
C ALA A 354 -21.99 12.58 27.07
N LEU A 355 -21.34 12.68 25.90
CA LEU A 355 -21.16 13.97 25.21
C LEU A 355 -22.39 14.37 24.37
N SER A 356 -23.25 13.43 23.94
CA SER A 356 -24.43 13.75 23.13
C SER A 356 -25.54 14.50 23.90
N SER A 357 -25.58 14.37 25.20
CA SER A 357 -26.67 14.89 26.04
C SER A 357 -26.51 16.38 26.44
N GLN A 358 -25.40 17.05 26.06
CA GLN A 358 -25.05 18.33 26.68
C GLN A 358 -24.53 19.38 25.68
N ARG A 359 -25.20 20.53 25.64
CA ARG A 359 -24.63 21.82 25.16
C ARG A 359 -23.89 22.50 26.35
N THR A 360 -22.95 21.76 26.95
CA THR A 360 -22.32 22.14 28.21
C THR A 360 -21.48 23.41 28.07
N ASP A 361 -20.80 23.59 26.95
CA ASP A 361 -19.98 24.77 26.70
C ASP A 361 -20.79 26.06 26.61
N GLU A 362 -21.95 26.07 25.96
CA GLU A 362 -22.86 27.22 25.88
C GLU A 362 -23.45 27.53 27.26
N LEU A 363 -23.83 26.51 28.03
CA LEU A 363 -24.37 26.66 29.36
C LEU A 363 -23.34 27.21 30.34
N LEU A 364 -22.11 26.72 30.31
CA LEU A 364 -21.01 27.18 31.14
C LEU A 364 -20.64 28.63 30.80
N ASN A 365 -20.56 28.99 29.53
CA ASN A 365 -20.30 30.38 29.12
C ASN A 365 -21.40 31.32 29.65
N LYS A 366 -22.68 30.94 29.51
CA LYS A 366 -23.80 31.75 29.99
C LYS A 366 -23.80 31.88 31.53
N ALA A 367 -23.53 30.78 32.22
CA ALA A 367 -23.48 30.79 33.70
C ALA A 367 -22.36 31.69 34.21
N LEU A 368 -21.20 31.72 33.57
CA LEU A 368 -20.09 32.62 33.89
C LEU A 368 -20.43 34.09 33.58
N GLU A 369 -21.04 34.36 32.41
CA GLU A 369 -21.43 35.70 32.00
C GLU A 369 -22.46 36.32 32.97
N THR A 370 -23.39 35.51 33.46
CA THR A 370 -24.44 35.92 34.42
C THR A 370 -23.98 35.89 35.89
N GLY A 371 -22.73 35.46 36.14
CA GLY A 371 -22.20 35.38 37.51
C GLY A 371 -22.75 34.23 38.36
N GLN A 372 -23.39 33.23 37.75
CA GLN A 372 -23.92 32.05 38.44
C GLN A 372 -22.84 31.08 38.89
N ILE A 373 -21.70 31.04 38.20
CA ILE A 373 -20.53 30.28 38.58
C ILE A 373 -19.30 31.18 38.67
N SER A 374 -18.35 30.79 39.51
CA SER A 374 -17.08 31.48 39.59
C SER A 374 -16.19 31.19 38.40
N MET A 375 -15.20 32.03 38.13
CA MET A 375 -14.16 31.78 37.12
C MET A 375 -13.41 30.47 37.37
N ILE A 376 -13.20 30.12 38.63
CA ILE A 376 -12.47 28.88 38.99
C ILE A 376 -13.32 27.66 38.60
N ASP A 377 -14.60 27.67 39.00
CA ASP A 377 -15.52 26.57 38.63
C ASP A 377 -15.67 26.45 37.14
N TYR A 378 -15.81 27.58 36.42
CA TYR A 378 -15.84 27.58 34.97
C TYR A 378 -14.62 26.87 34.35
N PHE A 379 -13.39 27.20 34.81
CA PHE A 379 -12.18 26.57 34.25
C PHE A 379 -12.08 25.08 34.56
N VAL A 380 -12.55 24.64 35.73
CA VAL A 380 -12.61 23.23 36.09
C VAL A 380 -13.53 22.49 35.10
N GLU A 381 -14.76 22.97 34.95
CA GLU A 381 -15.79 22.33 34.13
C GLU A 381 -15.46 22.36 32.62
N ILE A 382 -15.02 23.51 32.10
CA ILE A 382 -14.72 23.64 30.67
C ILE A 382 -13.46 22.84 30.27
N THR A 383 -12.48 22.72 31.18
CA THR A 383 -11.30 21.86 30.93
C THR A 383 -11.71 20.40 30.89
N LEU A 384 -12.51 19.95 31.86
CA LEU A 384 -13.04 18.58 31.87
C LEU A 384 -13.80 18.25 30.56
N LEU A 385 -14.61 19.20 30.08
CA LEU A 385 -15.37 19.04 28.83
C LEU A 385 -14.43 18.88 27.61
N TYR A 386 -13.46 19.80 27.46
CA TYR A 386 -12.53 19.74 26.33
C TYR A 386 -11.62 18.50 26.38
N ASP A 387 -11.16 18.10 27.56
CA ASP A 387 -10.37 16.88 27.75
C ASP A 387 -11.22 15.63 27.42
N SER A 388 -12.49 15.60 27.80
CA SER A 388 -13.40 14.50 27.48
C SER A 388 -13.68 14.42 25.95
N MET A 389 -13.88 15.58 25.30
CA MET A 389 -14.03 15.64 23.84
C MET A 389 -12.75 15.19 23.12
N GLN A 390 -11.58 15.59 23.60
CA GLN A 390 -10.30 15.15 23.07
C GLN A 390 -10.12 13.63 23.23
N ASN A 391 -10.38 13.09 24.41
CA ASN A 391 -10.32 11.66 24.67
C ASN A 391 -11.27 10.86 23.78
N TYR A 392 -12.47 11.39 23.51
CA TYR A 392 -13.38 10.78 22.55
C TYR A 392 -12.80 10.69 21.14
N LEU A 393 -12.19 11.77 20.65
CA LEU A 393 -11.55 11.79 19.33
C LEU A 393 -10.37 10.81 19.26
N ASP A 394 -9.59 10.70 20.34
CA ASP A 394 -8.46 9.78 20.42
C ASP A 394 -8.94 8.32 20.42
N VAL A 395 -9.96 7.99 21.20
CA VAL A 395 -10.58 6.66 21.22
C VAL A 395 -11.22 6.31 19.87
N GLU A 396 -11.90 7.26 19.24
CA GLU A 396 -12.48 7.06 17.89
C GLU A 396 -11.40 6.75 16.84
N LYS A 397 -10.30 7.50 16.86
CA LYS A 397 -9.15 7.25 15.96
C LYS A 397 -8.53 5.87 16.19
N GLU A 398 -8.22 5.55 17.45
CA GLU A 398 -7.60 4.26 17.77
C GLU A 398 -8.52 3.08 17.43
N TYR A 399 -9.84 3.22 17.62
CA TYR A 399 -10.81 2.24 17.16
C TYR A 399 -10.78 2.05 15.65
N GLN A 400 -10.75 3.12 14.87
CA GLN A 400 -10.68 3.07 13.42
C GLN A 400 -9.37 2.43 12.90
N ASN A 401 -8.27 2.61 13.64
CA ASN A 401 -7.00 1.99 13.32
C ASN A 401 -6.95 0.50 13.67
N ALA A 402 -7.71 0.07 14.68
CA ALA A 402 -7.75 -1.32 15.13
C ALA A 402 -8.68 -2.22 14.28
N VAL A 403 -9.67 -1.61 13.60
CA VAL A 403 -10.66 -2.30 12.75
C VAL A 403 -10.29 -2.22 11.28
#